data_bdb4699466cabc94354151ca74c81c5a
#
_entry.id   bdb4699466cabc94354151ca74c81c5a
#
_cell.length_a   1.000
_cell.length_b   1.000
_cell.length_c   1.000
_cell.angle_alpha   90.00
_cell.angle_beta   90.00
_cell.angle_gamma   90.00
#
_symmetry.space_group_name_H-M   'P 1'
#
loop_
_entity.id
_entity.type
_entity.pdbx_description
1 polymer ?
#
loop_
_entity_poly.entity_id
_entity_poly.type
_entity_poly.pdbx_seq_one_letter_code
_entity_poly.pdbx_strand_id
1 'polypeptide(L)'
;AAVEEGEVAGGGVALIRALQKGEDLVGDNDDQTTGVAIARRAMEAPLRQIVENAGEEGSVVVDKVKQGDGNFGYNAATGEYGDMISSGILDPAKVTRTALQAAASIAGLMLTTEAMVAELPEDNAAGGPPPGMGDMGGMGGMGGMGGMM
;
A
#
# COMPACT_ATOMS: atom_id res chain seq x y z
N ALA A 1 1.14 5.83 17.27
CA ALA A 1 0.46 4.57 16.93
C ALA A 1 1.12 3.38 17.64
N ALA A 2 2.43 3.12 17.45
CA ALA A 2 3.13 1.99 18.10
C ALA A 2 3.11 2.06 19.64
N VAL A 3 3.27 3.25 20.22
CA VAL A 3 3.21 3.47 21.69
C VAL A 3 1.81 3.16 22.28
N GLU A 4 0.76 3.28 21.48
CA GLU A 4 -0.62 3.10 21.95
C GLU A 4 -1.09 1.63 21.92
N GLU A 5 -0.77 0.90 20.87
CA GLU A 5 -1.27 -0.46 20.64
C GLU A 5 -0.15 -1.48 20.40
N GLY A 6 1.11 -1.04 20.47
CA GLY A 6 2.25 -1.90 20.20
C GLY A 6 2.54 -2.12 18.73
N GLU A 7 3.45 -3.03 18.49
CA GLU A 7 3.92 -3.44 17.17
C GLU A 7 3.60 -4.91 16.91
N VAL A 8 3.43 -5.25 15.64
CA VAL A 8 3.17 -6.60 15.16
C VAL A 8 4.15 -6.93 14.03
N ALA A 9 4.24 -8.20 13.66
CA ALA A 9 5.01 -8.61 12.50
C ALA A 9 4.51 -7.90 11.24
N GLY A 10 5.42 -7.19 10.58
CA GLY A 10 5.15 -6.41 9.38
C GLY A 10 5.08 -7.26 8.11
N GLY A 11 5.11 -6.57 6.95
CA GLY A 11 5.07 -7.27 5.67
C GLY A 11 3.74 -7.97 5.38
N GLY A 12 2.64 -7.56 6.01
CA GLY A 12 1.33 -8.17 5.84
C GLY A 12 1.10 -9.43 6.68
N VAL A 13 2.08 -9.88 7.47
CA VAL A 13 1.97 -11.11 8.28
C VAL A 13 0.89 -11.02 9.35
N ALA A 14 0.74 -9.86 10.01
CA ALA A 14 -0.27 -9.68 11.04
C ALA A 14 -1.69 -9.97 10.54
N LEU A 15 -2.04 -9.56 9.33
CA LEU A 15 -3.34 -9.84 8.72
C LEU A 15 -3.51 -11.34 8.40
N ILE A 16 -2.47 -12.01 7.93
CA ILE A 16 -2.49 -13.46 7.70
C ILE A 16 -2.73 -14.22 9.03
N ARG A 17 -2.09 -13.81 10.12
CA ARG A 17 -2.33 -14.43 11.44
C ARG A 17 -3.73 -14.15 11.97
N ALA A 18 -4.24 -12.92 11.77
CA ALA A 18 -5.62 -12.58 12.11
C ALA A 18 -6.63 -13.42 11.31
N LEU A 19 -6.39 -13.61 10.01
CA LEU A 19 -7.18 -14.47 9.14
C LEU A 19 -7.25 -15.92 9.67
N GLN A 20 -6.11 -16.50 10.05
CA GLN A 20 -6.03 -17.84 10.63
C GLN A 20 -6.79 -17.96 11.94
N LYS A 21 -6.72 -16.95 12.81
CA LYS A 21 -7.49 -16.92 14.07
C LYS A 21 -8.99 -16.85 13.85
N GLY A 22 -9.44 -16.33 12.73
CA GLY A 22 -10.85 -16.23 12.36
C GLY A 22 -11.35 -17.36 11.43
N GLU A 23 -10.64 -18.48 11.31
CA GLU A 23 -11.03 -19.56 10.39
C GLU A 23 -12.41 -20.15 10.67
N ASP A 24 -12.79 -20.24 11.94
CA ASP A 24 -14.09 -20.78 12.38
C ASP A 24 -15.24 -19.76 12.28
N LEU A 25 -14.94 -18.51 11.88
CA LEU A 25 -15.98 -17.49 11.74
C LEU A 25 -16.86 -17.82 10.54
N VAL A 26 -18.13 -18.04 10.80
CA VAL A 26 -19.19 -18.24 9.80
C VAL A 26 -20.30 -17.22 10.03
N GLY A 27 -21.06 -16.90 9.00
CA GLY A 27 -22.25 -16.05 9.11
C GLY A 27 -23.47 -16.84 9.58
N ASP A 28 -24.52 -16.12 9.94
CA ASP A 28 -25.81 -16.71 10.33
C ASP A 28 -26.58 -17.28 9.11
N ASN A 29 -26.15 -16.96 7.90
CA ASN A 29 -26.68 -17.42 6.63
C ASN A 29 -25.60 -17.47 5.55
N ASP A 30 -25.94 -17.99 4.37
CA ASP A 30 -25.01 -18.18 3.26
C ASP A 30 -24.42 -16.85 2.73
N ASP A 31 -25.22 -15.78 2.70
CA ASP A 31 -24.79 -14.47 2.22
C ASP A 31 -23.75 -13.86 3.17
N GLN A 32 -23.97 -13.94 4.47
CA GLN A 32 -23.02 -13.50 5.48
C GLN A 32 -21.75 -14.35 5.46
N THR A 33 -21.88 -15.66 5.29
CA THR A 33 -20.73 -16.59 5.15
C THR A 33 -19.90 -16.23 3.92
N THR A 34 -20.55 -15.88 2.81
CA THR A 34 -19.88 -15.38 1.61
C THR A 34 -19.15 -14.05 1.89
N GLY A 35 -19.78 -13.14 2.61
CA GLY A 35 -19.15 -11.88 3.05
C GLY A 35 -17.89 -12.11 3.90
N VAL A 36 -17.94 -13.06 4.83
CA VAL A 36 -16.77 -13.47 5.64
C VAL A 36 -15.65 -14.02 4.74
N ALA A 37 -15.98 -14.85 3.76
CA ALA A 37 -14.99 -15.37 2.81
C ALA A 37 -14.33 -14.28 1.97
N ILE A 38 -15.09 -13.28 1.54
CA ILE A 38 -14.57 -12.10 0.82
C ILE A 38 -13.61 -11.31 1.70
N ALA A 39 -14.00 -11.02 2.95
CA ALA A 39 -13.17 -10.29 3.89
C ALA A 39 -11.85 -11.03 4.17
N ARG A 40 -11.90 -12.34 4.36
CA ARG A 40 -10.71 -13.19 4.52
C ARG A 40 -9.76 -13.07 3.33
N ARG A 41 -10.28 -13.18 2.13
CA ARG A 41 -9.47 -13.06 0.91
C ARG A 41 -8.85 -11.66 0.79
N ALA A 42 -9.56 -10.62 1.18
CA ALA A 42 -9.05 -9.26 1.19
C ALA A 42 -7.86 -9.07 2.15
N MET A 43 -7.83 -9.80 3.28
CA MET A 43 -6.72 -9.73 4.23
C MET A 43 -5.39 -10.29 3.69
N GLU A 44 -5.41 -11.08 2.63
CA GLU A 44 -4.20 -11.55 1.93
C GLU A 44 -3.60 -10.49 0.99
N ALA A 45 -4.41 -9.53 0.56
CA ALA A 45 -4.02 -8.57 -0.47
C ALA A 45 -2.76 -7.75 -0.13
N PRO A 46 -2.54 -7.26 1.10
CA PRO A 46 -1.33 -6.50 1.42
C PRO A 46 -0.04 -7.32 1.25
N LEU A 47 0.02 -8.55 1.76
CA LEU A 47 1.19 -9.41 1.55
C LEU A 47 1.37 -9.74 0.06
N ARG A 48 0.30 -10.09 -0.64
CA ARG A 48 0.34 -10.39 -2.07
C ARG A 48 0.91 -9.22 -2.87
N GLN A 49 0.44 -7.99 -2.60
CA GLN A 49 0.91 -6.79 -3.29
C GLN A 49 2.38 -6.49 -3.02
N ILE A 50 2.85 -6.68 -1.78
CA ILE A 50 4.27 -6.51 -1.42
C ILE A 50 5.13 -7.48 -2.24
N VAL A 51 4.72 -8.73 -2.34
CA VAL A 51 5.44 -9.78 -3.08
C VAL A 51 5.45 -9.50 -4.58
N GLU A 52 4.32 -9.14 -5.15
CA GLU A 52 4.19 -8.78 -6.57
C GLU A 52 5.05 -7.55 -6.92
N ASN A 53 5.12 -6.55 -6.04
CA ASN A 53 5.99 -5.39 -6.20
C ASN A 53 7.49 -5.77 -6.18
N ALA A 54 7.84 -6.87 -5.52
CA ALA A 54 9.19 -7.44 -5.53
C ALA A 54 9.48 -8.33 -6.77
N GLY A 55 8.48 -8.53 -7.64
CA GLY A 55 8.61 -9.35 -8.84
C GLY A 55 8.39 -10.85 -8.63
N GLU A 56 7.88 -11.24 -7.47
CA GLU A 56 7.63 -12.64 -7.10
C GLU A 56 6.14 -13.01 -7.21
N GLU A 57 5.85 -14.32 -7.22
CA GLU A 57 4.49 -14.83 -7.32
C GLU A 57 3.77 -14.76 -5.95
N GLY A 58 2.82 -13.82 -5.84
CA GLY A 58 2.13 -13.51 -4.58
C GLY A 58 1.38 -14.71 -3.97
N SER A 59 0.78 -15.58 -4.78
CA SER A 59 0.03 -16.74 -4.29
C SER A 59 0.92 -17.76 -3.60
N VAL A 60 2.09 -18.04 -4.17
CA VAL A 60 3.06 -19.00 -3.62
C VAL A 60 3.59 -18.53 -2.26
N VAL A 61 3.92 -17.24 -2.16
CA VAL A 61 4.43 -16.67 -0.91
C VAL A 61 3.35 -16.63 0.17
N VAL A 62 2.12 -16.20 -0.18
CA VAL A 62 1.00 -16.19 0.76
C VAL A 62 0.75 -17.58 1.32
N ASP A 63 0.70 -18.62 0.49
CA ASP A 63 0.48 -20.00 0.94
C ASP A 63 1.60 -20.47 1.87
N LYS A 64 2.86 -20.14 1.56
CA LYS A 64 3.99 -20.51 2.41
C LYS A 64 3.98 -19.77 3.75
N VAL A 65 3.60 -18.50 3.77
CA VAL A 65 3.47 -17.72 5.01
C VAL A 65 2.31 -18.26 5.86
N LYS A 66 1.20 -18.68 5.25
CA LYS A 66 0.08 -19.34 5.97
C LYS A 66 0.49 -20.65 6.63
N GLN A 67 1.40 -21.41 6.04
CA GLN A 67 1.89 -22.67 6.62
C GLN A 67 2.80 -22.45 7.83
N GLY A 68 3.32 -21.24 8.00
CA GLY A 68 4.15 -20.87 9.14
C GLY A 68 3.34 -20.29 10.29
N ASP A 69 3.96 -20.22 11.46
CA ASP A 69 3.36 -19.72 12.71
C ASP A 69 4.00 -18.43 13.20
N GLY A 70 3.34 -17.77 14.15
CA GLY A 70 3.88 -16.61 14.86
C GLY A 70 4.26 -15.47 13.91
N ASN A 71 5.50 -15.05 13.98
CA ASN A 71 6.03 -13.92 13.21
C ASN A 71 6.67 -14.34 11.87
N PHE A 72 6.55 -15.62 11.49
CA PHE A 72 7.12 -16.13 10.23
C PHE A 72 6.48 -15.44 9.04
N GLY A 73 7.30 -14.86 8.18
CA GLY A 73 6.88 -14.09 7.02
C GLY A 73 7.92 -14.11 5.91
N TYR A 74 7.74 -13.23 4.92
CA TYR A 74 8.59 -13.07 3.77
C TYR A 74 9.20 -11.68 3.73
N ASN A 75 10.53 -11.60 3.68
CA ASN A 75 11.26 -10.36 3.49
C ASN A 75 11.43 -10.08 1.98
N ALA A 76 10.60 -9.20 1.45
CA ALA A 76 10.61 -8.86 0.03
C ALA A 76 11.90 -8.15 -0.45
N ALA A 77 12.70 -7.60 0.47
CA ALA A 77 13.96 -6.96 0.12
C ALA A 77 15.09 -7.98 -0.11
N THR A 78 15.05 -9.13 0.57
CA THR A 78 16.11 -10.15 0.48
C THR A 78 15.64 -11.44 -0.21
N GLY A 79 14.33 -11.62 -0.40
CA GLY A 79 13.75 -12.86 -0.92
C GLY A 79 13.73 -14.01 0.11
N GLU A 80 13.99 -13.74 1.38
CA GLU A 80 14.13 -14.75 2.41
C GLU A 80 12.89 -14.85 3.31
N TYR A 81 12.65 -16.06 3.81
CA TYR A 81 11.62 -16.32 4.81
C TYR A 81 12.23 -16.39 6.20
N GLY A 82 11.53 -15.83 7.19
CA GLY A 82 12.02 -15.83 8.56
C GLY A 82 11.09 -15.11 9.54
N ASP A 83 11.56 -14.91 10.75
CA ASP A 83 10.87 -14.13 11.77
C ASP A 83 10.97 -12.63 11.44
N MET A 84 9.83 -12.00 11.17
CA MET A 84 9.78 -10.60 10.76
C MET A 84 10.20 -9.64 11.88
N ILE A 85 9.85 -9.96 13.13
CA ILE A 85 10.22 -9.12 14.27
C ILE A 85 11.74 -9.14 14.45
N SER A 86 12.35 -10.32 14.41
CA SER A 86 13.81 -10.47 14.51
C SER A 86 14.54 -9.77 13.36
N SER A 87 13.92 -9.69 12.20
CA SER A 87 14.43 -8.99 11.01
C SER A 87 14.19 -7.48 11.02
N GLY A 88 13.52 -6.95 12.07
CA GLY A 88 13.20 -5.52 12.17
C GLY A 88 12.06 -5.07 11.24
N ILE A 89 11.28 -6.01 10.69
CA ILE A 89 10.14 -5.73 9.83
C ILE A 89 8.88 -5.70 10.70
N LEU A 90 8.50 -4.49 11.10
CA LEU A 90 7.45 -4.23 12.08
C LEU A 90 6.41 -3.27 11.53
N ASP A 91 5.15 -3.48 11.88
CA ASP A 91 4.05 -2.57 11.62
C ASP A 91 3.39 -2.15 12.95
N PRO A 92 3.00 -0.87 13.13
CA PRO A 92 2.19 -0.48 14.27
C PRO A 92 0.82 -1.16 14.21
N ALA A 93 0.43 -1.87 15.25
CA ALA A 93 -0.84 -2.60 15.30
C ALA A 93 -2.06 -1.71 15.02
N LYS A 94 -2.07 -0.49 15.56
CA LYS A 94 -3.11 0.51 15.32
C LYS A 94 -3.28 0.85 13.84
N VAL A 95 -2.19 1.00 13.10
CA VAL A 95 -2.23 1.34 11.67
C VAL A 95 -2.86 0.20 10.87
N THR A 96 -2.37 -1.02 11.07
CA THR A 96 -2.90 -2.22 10.38
C THR A 96 -4.37 -2.44 10.67
N ARG A 97 -4.79 -2.32 11.93
CA ARG A 97 -6.18 -2.46 12.35
C ARG A 97 -7.08 -1.37 11.76
N THR A 98 -6.64 -0.11 11.83
CA THR A 98 -7.42 1.03 11.33
C THR A 98 -7.57 0.97 9.81
N ALA A 99 -6.52 0.56 9.09
CA ALA A 99 -6.57 0.37 7.64
C ALA A 99 -7.62 -0.68 7.25
N LEU A 100 -7.66 -1.82 7.93
CA LEU A 100 -8.67 -2.86 7.68
C LEU A 100 -10.09 -2.35 7.99
N GLN A 101 -10.29 -1.65 9.10
CA GLN A 101 -11.59 -1.08 9.47
C GLN A 101 -12.07 -0.04 8.45
N ALA A 102 -11.19 0.85 8.01
CA ALA A 102 -11.52 1.87 7.01
C ALA A 102 -11.86 1.22 5.66
N ALA A 103 -11.09 0.23 5.23
CA ALA A 103 -11.35 -0.51 4.00
C ALA A 103 -12.71 -1.22 4.05
N ALA A 104 -13.03 -1.89 5.16
CA ALA A 104 -14.32 -2.56 5.34
C ALA A 104 -15.49 -1.58 5.33
N SER A 105 -15.32 -0.41 5.98
CA SER A 105 -16.35 0.63 6.00
C SER A 105 -16.64 1.18 4.60
N ILE A 106 -15.59 1.50 3.83
CA ILE A 106 -15.75 2.02 2.46
C ILE A 106 -16.34 0.95 1.54
N ALA A 107 -15.86 -0.29 1.62
CA ALA A 107 -16.40 -1.39 0.82
C ALA A 107 -17.89 -1.63 1.12
N GLY A 108 -18.30 -1.57 2.40
CA GLY A 108 -19.69 -1.70 2.81
C GLY A 108 -20.57 -0.58 2.23
N LEU A 109 -20.07 0.66 2.20
CA LEU A 109 -20.77 1.77 1.56
C LEU A 109 -20.89 1.56 0.05
N MET A 110 -19.82 1.13 -0.62
CA MET A 110 -19.85 0.88 -2.07
C MET A 110 -20.83 -0.23 -2.44
N LEU A 111 -20.94 -1.28 -1.64
CA LEU A 111 -21.89 -2.38 -1.88
C LEU A 111 -23.36 -1.95 -1.76
N THR A 112 -23.64 -0.89 -1.01
CA THR A 112 -25.01 -0.38 -0.79
C THR A 112 -25.38 0.78 -1.69
N THR A 113 -24.46 1.27 -2.53
CA THR A 113 -24.71 2.37 -3.48
C THR A 113 -25.02 1.85 -4.87
N GLU A 114 -25.91 2.55 -5.59
CA GLU A 114 -26.25 2.24 -6.99
C GLU A 114 -25.30 2.90 -7.99
N ALA A 115 -24.68 4.01 -7.60
CA ALA A 115 -23.77 4.77 -8.46
C ALA A 115 -22.67 5.44 -7.65
N MET A 116 -21.51 5.58 -8.28
CA MET A 116 -20.39 6.34 -7.76
C MET A 116 -20.06 7.46 -8.74
N VAL A 117 -19.91 8.68 -8.21
CA VAL A 117 -19.47 9.85 -8.97
C VAL A 117 -18.03 10.18 -8.56
N ALA A 118 -17.14 10.22 -9.54
CA ALA A 118 -15.75 10.56 -9.35
C ALA A 118 -15.30 11.56 -10.41
N GLU A 119 -14.30 12.36 -10.08
CA GLU A 119 -13.65 13.22 -11.07
C GLU A 119 -12.88 12.36 -12.08
N LEU A 120 -12.95 12.75 -13.35
CA LEU A 120 -12.10 12.13 -14.36
C LEU A 120 -10.65 12.52 -14.09
N PRO A 121 -9.70 11.60 -14.29
CA PRO A 121 -8.27 11.95 -14.25
C PRO A 121 -8.04 13.08 -15.24
N GLU A 122 -7.47 14.18 -14.78
CA GLU A 122 -6.97 15.21 -15.69
C GLU A 122 -5.84 14.58 -16.52
N ASP A 123 -5.97 14.61 -17.85
CA ASP A 123 -4.85 14.34 -18.73
C ASP A 123 -3.80 15.41 -18.43
N ASN A 124 -2.82 15.09 -17.61
CA ASN A 124 -1.61 15.89 -17.47
C ASN A 124 -0.90 15.89 -18.83
N ALA A 125 -1.41 16.71 -19.74
CA ALA A 125 -0.72 17.07 -20.96
C ALA A 125 0.64 17.63 -20.54
N ALA A 126 1.65 16.84 -20.79
CA ALA A 126 3.07 17.17 -20.92
C ALA A 126 3.53 18.46 -20.25
N GLY A 127 4.32 18.30 -19.21
CA GLY A 127 5.35 19.22 -18.73
C GLY A 127 5.43 20.60 -19.34
N GLY A 128 4.72 21.56 -18.78
CA GLY A 128 5.15 22.93 -18.85
C GLY A 128 6.40 23.08 -17.98
N PRO A 129 7.42 23.86 -18.41
CA PRO A 129 8.60 24.09 -17.60
C PRO A 129 8.19 24.72 -16.26
N PRO A 130 8.89 24.40 -15.15
CA PRO A 130 8.56 24.94 -13.84
C PRO A 130 8.59 26.48 -13.88
N PRO A 131 7.60 27.16 -13.29
CA PRO A 131 7.62 28.60 -13.19
C PRO A 131 8.73 29.02 -12.23
N GLY A 132 9.84 29.56 -12.76
CA GLY A 132 10.86 30.09 -11.88
C GLY A 132 12.31 30.12 -12.40
N MET A 133 12.55 30.10 -13.70
CA MET A 133 13.88 30.41 -14.22
C MET A 133 13.79 31.25 -15.52
N GLY A 134 13.24 32.40 -15.39
CA GLY A 134 13.27 33.45 -16.40
C GLY A 134 13.59 34.76 -15.72
N ASP A 135 14.69 35.31 -16.08
CA ASP A 135 15.14 36.68 -15.85
C ASP A 135 16.31 36.84 -14.90
N MET A 136 17.51 36.52 -15.43
CA MET A 136 18.74 37.18 -15.04
C MET A 136 19.72 37.12 -16.21
N GLY A 137 19.75 38.15 -17.04
CA GLY A 137 20.71 38.22 -18.12
C GLY A 137 20.53 39.41 -19.07
N GLY A 138 20.11 40.52 -18.55
CA GLY A 138 20.10 41.77 -19.30
C GLY A 138 21.03 42.79 -18.68
N MET A 139 22.34 42.69 -18.91
CA MET A 139 23.23 43.85 -18.70
C MET A 139 24.52 43.64 -19.45
N GLY A 140 24.76 44.48 -20.45
CA GLY A 140 26.07 44.52 -21.13
C GLY A 140 26.01 44.95 -22.58
N GLY A 141 25.37 46.04 -22.85
CA GLY A 141 25.55 46.76 -24.13
C GLY A 141 26.19 48.09 -23.90
N MET A 142 27.48 48.18 -24.06
CA MET A 142 28.12 49.50 -24.22
C MET A 142 29.45 49.39 -24.95
N GLY A 143 29.60 50.15 -25.95
CA GLY A 143 30.86 50.46 -26.68
C GLY A 143 30.82 50.01 -28.13
N GLY A 144 30.73 50.80 -29.01
CA GLY A 144 31.18 52.15 -29.26
C GLY A 144 32.15 52.15 -30.36
N MET A 145 31.83 52.94 -31.32
CA MET A 145 32.70 53.89 -31.94
C MET A 145 33.89 53.45 -32.83
N GLY A 146 33.90 53.98 -33.97
CA GLY A 146 35.06 54.26 -34.83
C GLY A 146 35.14 53.27 -36.00
N GLY A 147 35.14 53.70 -37.19
CA GLY A 147 35.56 54.93 -37.83
C GLY A 147 36.29 54.58 -39.08
N MET A 148 35.95 55.28 -40.09
CA MET A 148 36.80 55.65 -41.20
C MET A 148 37.58 54.55 -41.94
N MET A 149 37.25 54.38 -43.10
CA MET A 149 37.78 54.72 -44.42
C MET A 149 37.22 53.79 -45.46
#